data_b96576d4ccb9b8cf994e8b31983b21af
#
_entry.id   b96576d4ccb9b8cf994e8b31983b21af
#
_cell.length_a   1.000
_cell.length_b   1.000
_cell.length_c   1.000
_cell.angle_alpha   90.00
_cell.angle_beta   90.00
_cell.angle_gamma   90.00
#
_symmetry.space_group_name_H-M   'P 1'
#
loop_
_entity.id
_entity.type
_entity.pdbx_description
1 polymer ?
#
loop_
_entity_poly.entity_id
_entity_poly.type
_entity_poly.pdbx_seq_one_letter_code
_entity_poly.pdbx_strand_id
1 'polypeptide(L)'
;MVYDAHQKVYVLDGNVPILVQRSTMDETLDVEAKSHIEMFHHLFFTLAPDDKYIRYTMEKAMYLVDETGLAQYNTLKEKGFYSNIMGTSAVFSIFCDSIQFDKENMEFTYYGRQRIERRSSILMRELVTAGKVKKVPRTENNPHGLLIVNWRTLVNKDIRQKTKPNY
;
A
#
# COMPACT_ATOMS: atom_id res chain seq x y z
N MET A 1 17.90 -26.28 25.20
CA MET A 1 17.32 -26.41 24.91
C MET A 1 17.07 -26.43 24.03
N VAL A 2 17.06 -26.70 23.62
CA VAL A 2 16.88 -26.62 22.73
C VAL A 2 16.00 -26.98 22.28
N TYR A 3 15.78 -27.27 22.37
CA TYR A 3 14.95 -27.55 22.03
C TYR A 3 14.45 -27.43 21.02
N ASP A 4 13.83 -27.62 20.89
CA ASP A 4 13.06 -27.48 19.70
C ASP A 4 13.04 -26.05 19.23
N ALA A 5 14.22 -25.57 18.92
CA ALA A 5 14.46 -24.21 18.47
C ALA A 5 13.73 -23.89 17.15
N HIS A 6 13.31 -24.92 16.40
CA HIS A 6 12.58 -24.72 15.15
C HIS A 6 11.13 -24.34 15.34
N GLN A 7 10.56 -24.63 16.51
CA GLN A 7 9.15 -24.35 16.78
C GLN A 7 8.94 -23.24 17.79
N LYS A 8 9.97 -22.88 18.54
CA LYS A 8 9.85 -21.93 19.64
C LYS A 8 11.00 -20.93 19.60
N VAL A 9 10.69 -19.70 19.90
CA VAL A 9 11.65 -18.61 20.02
C VAL A 9 11.46 -17.99 21.39
N TYR A 10 12.56 -17.69 22.07
CA TYR A 10 12.54 -17.00 23.36
C TYR A 10 12.86 -15.52 23.14
N VAL A 11 12.00 -14.67 23.67
CA VAL A 11 12.19 -13.22 23.69
C VAL A 11 12.32 -12.81 25.14
N LEU A 12 13.30 -11.96 25.42
CA LEU A 12 13.49 -11.41 26.76
C LEU A 12 12.76 -10.08 26.87
N ASP A 13 11.93 -9.98 27.90
CA ASP A 13 11.29 -8.75 28.29
C ASP A 13 11.68 -8.51 29.75
N GLY A 14 12.62 -7.58 29.97
CA GLY A 14 13.26 -7.44 31.27
C GLY A 14 14.08 -8.67 31.58
N ASN A 15 13.78 -9.36 32.66
CA ASN A 15 14.47 -10.58 33.08
C ASN A 15 13.63 -11.85 32.88
N VAL A 16 12.50 -11.74 32.19
CA VAL A 16 11.58 -12.88 32.00
C VAL A 16 11.57 -13.28 30.53
N PRO A 17 11.96 -14.52 30.20
CA PRO A 17 11.86 -14.99 28.84
C PRO A 17 10.38 -15.19 28.45
N ILE A 18 10.04 -14.70 27.28
CA ILE A 18 8.72 -14.88 26.68
C ILE A 18 8.84 -15.94 25.59
N LEU A 19 8.02 -17.00 25.69
CA LEU A 19 8.00 -18.06 24.71
C LEU A 19 7.05 -17.72 23.57
N VAL A 20 7.58 -17.67 22.34
CA VAL A 20 6.80 -17.42 21.16
C VAL A 20 6.76 -18.67 20.30
N GLN A 21 5.57 -19.10 19.93
CA GLN A 21 5.37 -20.24 19.04
C GLN A 21 5.75 -19.88 17.60
N ARG A 22 6.37 -20.82 16.90
CA ARG A 22 6.75 -20.58 15.50
C ARG A 22 5.55 -20.36 14.59
N SER A 23 4.42 -20.97 14.90
CA SER A 23 3.17 -20.77 14.16
C SER A 23 2.69 -19.31 14.16
N THR A 24 3.08 -18.53 15.18
CA THR A 24 2.73 -17.10 15.22
C THR A 24 3.50 -16.28 14.19
N MET A 25 4.61 -16.81 13.64
CA MET A 25 5.35 -16.14 12.57
C MET A 25 4.55 -16.09 11.27
N ASP A 26 3.72 -17.11 10.98
CA ASP A 26 2.83 -17.09 9.83
C ASP A 26 1.73 -16.04 10.00
N GLU A 27 1.21 -15.89 11.22
CA GLU A 27 0.24 -14.84 11.53
C GLU A 27 0.89 -13.45 11.41
N THR A 28 2.13 -13.34 11.86
CA THR A 28 2.91 -12.11 11.74
C THR A 28 3.13 -11.76 10.26
N LEU A 29 3.42 -12.75 9.42
CA LEU A 29 3.58 -12.52 7.99
C LEU A 29 2.28 -11.96 7.38
N ASP A 30 1.13 -12.53 7.74
CA ASP A 30 -0.15 -12.03 7.23
C ASP A 30 -0.36 -10.56 7.62
N VAL A 31 -0.13 -10.22 8.87
CA VAL A 31 -0.26 -8.85 9.38
C VAL A 31 0.74 -7.91 8.69
N GLU A 32 2.00 -8.33 8.61
CA GLU A 32 3.03 -7.51 7.99
C GLU A 32 2.79 -7.31 6.49
N ALA A 33 2.35 -8.36 5.79
CA ALA A 33 2.05 -8.26 4.37
C ALA A 33 0.90 -7.28 4.12
N LYS A 34 -0.18 -7.40 4.89
CA LYS A 34 -1.31 -6.47 4.76
C LYS A 34 -0.91 -5.04 5.10
N SER A 35 -0.13 -4.85 6.14
CA SER A 35 0.38 -3.53 6.51
C SER A 35 1.25 -2.93 5.41
N HIS A 36 2.11 -3.74 4.81
CA HIS A 36 2.98 -3.30 3.72
C HIS A 36 2.19 -2.90 2.48
N ILE A 37 1.20 -3.71 2.12
CA ILE A 37 0.32 -3.46 0.97
C ILE A 37 -0.47 -2.16 1.19
N GLU A 38 -1.02 -1.99 2.38
CA GLU A 38 -1.77 -0.78 2.72
C GLU A 38 -0.87 0.46 2.69
N MET A 39 0.33 0.38 3.24
CA MET A 39 1.29 1.48 3.25
C MET A 39 1.68 1.88 1.82
N PHE A 40 1.94 0.91 0.95
CA PHE A 40 2.24 1.19 -0.45
C PHE A 40 1.10 1.96 -1.13
N HIS A 41 -0.13 1.48 -0.97
CA HIS A 41 -1.29 2.14 -1.58
C HIS A 41 -1.52 3.53 -1.01
N HIS A 42 -1.30 3.69 0.30
CA HIS A 42 -1.39 5.01 0.93
C HIS A 42 -0.39 6.00 0.30
N LEU A 43 0.85 5.59 0.12
CA LEU A 43 1.88 6.44 -0.47
C LEU A 43 1.62 6.73 -1.95
N PHE A 44 1.16 5.73 -2.70
CA PHE A 44 0.97 5.86 -4.14
C PHE A 44 -0.27 6.69 -4.50
N PHE A 45 -1.34 6.60 -3.71
CA PHE A 45 -2.64 7.16 -4.03
C PHE A 45 -3.09 8.32 -3.15
N THR A 46 -2.28 8.77 -2.21
CA THR A 46 -2.55 9.99 -1.43
C THR A 46 -1.84 11.13 -2.12
N LEU A 47 -2.61 11.97 -2.79
CA LEU A 47 -2.06 12.99 -3.68
C LEU A 47 -2.67 14.35 -3.37
N ALA A 48 -1.84 15.38 -3.43
CA ALA A 48 -2.25 16.76 -3.25
C ALA A 48 -1.62 17.59 -4.38
N PRO A 49 -2.10 18.81 -4.67
CA PRO A 49 -1.54 19.62 -5.74
C PRO A 49 -0.22 20.28 -5.35
N ASP A 50 0.76 19.48 -5.04
CA ASP A 50 2.11 19.85 -4.63
C ASP A 50 3.08 18.88 -5.27
N ASP A 51 3.75 19.32 -6.32
CA ASP A 51 4.64 18.49 -7.12
C ASP A 51 5.79 17.89 -6.30
N LYS A 52 6.35 18.65 -5.38
CA LYS A 52 7.45 18.17 -4.53
C LYS A 52 6.96 17.06 -3.60
N TYR A 53 5.75 17.22 -3.05
CA TYR A 53 5.21 16.24 -2.15
C TYR A 53 4.81 14.95 -2.89
N ILE A 54 4.26 15.07 -4.10
CA ILE A 54 3.96 13.92 -4.95
C ILE A 54 5.25 13.13 -5.22
N ARG A 55 6.33 13.80 -5.60
CA ARG A 55 7.60 13.11 -5.84
C ARG A 55 8.15 12.46 -4.58
N TYR A 56 8.03 13.13 -3.44
CA TYR A 56 8.48 12.61 -2.16
C TYR A 56 7.78 11.30 -1.80
N THR A 57 6.44 11.28 -1.87
CA THR A 57 5.66 10.07 -1.55
C THR A 57 5.89 8.96 -2.56
N MET A 58 6.05 9.31 -3.85
CA MET A 58 6.33 8.31 -4.88
C MET A 58 7.71 7.67 -4.72
N GLU A 59 8.72 8.43 -4.35
CA GLU A 59 10.04 7.87 -4.05
C GLU A 59 9.95 6.84 -2.92
N LYS A 60 9.19 7.15 -1.88
CA LYS A 60 8.97 6.21 -0.78
C LYS A 60 8.22 4.97 -1.23
N ALA A 61 7.19 5.14 -2.07
CA ALA A 61 6.41 4.03 -2.59
C ALA A 61 7.26 3.08 -3.44
N MET A 62 8.21 3.61 -4.20
CA MET A 62 9.04 2.81 -5.10
C MET A 62 9.97 1.84 -4.36
N TYR A 63 10.28 2.07 -3.09
CA TYR A 63 11.01 1.10 -2.28
C TYR A 63 10.18 -0.14 -1.92
N LEU A 64 8.88 -0.08 -2.10
CA LEU A 64 7.94 -1.10 -1.63
C LEU A 64 7.41 -1.99 -2.76
N VAL A 65 7.71 -1.66 -4.01
CA VAL A 65 7.15 -2.29 -5.21
C VAL A 65 8.24 -2.49 -6.26
N ASP A 66 8.05 -3.46 -7.13
CA ASP A 66 8.97 -3.75 -8.23
C ASP A 66 8.76 -2.77 -9.41
N GLU A 67 9.35 -3.12 -10.56
CA GLU A 67 9.27 -2.30 -11.78
C GLU A 67 7.84 -2.08 -12.28
N THR A 68 6.87 -2.91 -11.87
CA THR A 68 5.47 -2.70 -12.28
C THR A 68 4.89 -1.43 -11.65
N GLY A 69 5.31 -1.10 -10.43
CA GLY A 69 4.93 0.16 -9.79
C GLY A 69 5.53 1.37 -10.49
N LEU A 70 6.80 1.29 -10.85
CA LEU A 70 7.47 2.35 -11.59
C LEU A 70 6.84 2.56 -12.97
N ALA A 71 6.51 1.45 -13.65
CA ALA A 71 5.85 1.52 -14.95
C ALA A 71 4.49 2.23 -14.86
N GLN A 72 3.71 1.93 -13.82
CA GLN A 72 2.43 2.58 -13.59
C GLN A 72 2.61 4.07 -13.31
N TYR A 73 3.58 4.43 -12.48
CA TYR A 73 3.88 5.83 -12.18
C TYR A 73 4.26 6.59 -13.47
N ASN A 74 5.14 6.02 -14.28
CA ASN A 74 5.57 6.64 -15.54
C ASN A 74 4.41 6.78 -16.53
N THR A 75 3.54 5.79 -16.62
CA THR A 75 2.36 5.83 -17.49
C THR A 75 1.42 6.98 -17.07
N LEU A 76 1.18 7.13 -15.78
CA LEU A 76 0.35 8.21 -15.27
C LEU A 76 0.96 9.59 -15.55
N LYS A 77 2.28 9.71 -15.40
CA LYS A 77 2.99 10.96 -15.74
C LYS A 77 2.83 11.30 -17.21
N GLU A 78 3.04 10.35 -18.08
CA GLU A 78 2.94 10.56 -19.53
C GLU A 78 1.53 10.94 -19.98
N LYS A 79 0.52 10.42 -19.29
CA LYS A 79 -0.87 10.77 -19.56
C LYS A 79 -1.29 12.11 -18.97
N GLY A 80 -0.41 12.79 -18.24
CA GLY A 80 -0.69 14.09 -17.64
C GLY A 80 -1.53 14.00 -16.36
N PHE A 81 -1.59 12.85 -15.73
CA PHE A 81 -2.38 12.65 -14.52
C PHE A 81 -1.97 13.60 -13.40
N TYR A 82 -0.68 13.71 -13.12
CA TYR A 82 -0.18 14.58 -12.05
C TYR A 82 -0.30 16.05 -12.41
N SER A 83 -0.08 16.41 -13.67
CA SER A 83 -0.31 17.76 -14.15
C SER A 83 -1.77 18.17 -13.99
N ASN A 84 -2.70 17.26 -14.23
CA ASN A 84 -4.13 17.49 -14.05
C ASN A 84 -4.46 17.75 -12.58
N ILE A 85 -3.84 17.00 -11.65
CA ILE A 85 -4.01 17.25 -10.22
C ILE A 85 -3.57 18.66 -9.84
N MET A 86 -2.43 19.09 -10.37
CA MET A 86 -1.93 20.44 -10.14
C MET A 86 -2.89 21.49 -10.70
N GLY A 87 -3.36 21.30 -11.92
CA GLY A 87 -4.23 22.26 -12.60
C GLY A 87 -5.63 22.36 -12.02
N THR A 88 -6.16 21.28 -11.47
CA THR A 88 -7.52 21.25 -10.91
C THR A 88 -7.55 21.44 -9.40
N SER A 89 -6.41 21.53 -8.75
CA SER A 89 -6.28 21.58 -7.28
C SER A 89 -6.96 20.39 -6.61
N ALA A 90 -6.87 19.23 -7.22
CA ALA A 90 -7.51 18.00 -6.72
C ALA A 90 -6.73 17.42 -5.55
N VAL A 91 -7.46 16.90 -4.55
CA VAL A 91 -6.88 16.18 -3.42
C VAL A 91 -7.42 14.76 -3.44
N PHE A 92 -6.50 13.79 -3.45
CA PHE A 92 -6.84 12.36 -3.45
C PHE A 92 -6.56 11.78 -2.08
N SER A 93 -7.55 11.11 -1.52
CA SER A 93 -7.42 10.29 -0.31
C SER A 93 -7.79 8.87 -0.66
N ILE A 94 -7.20 7.90 0.03
CA ILE A 94 -7.52 6.49 -0.19
C ILE A 94 -7.94 5.85 1.13
N PHE A 95 -8.97 5.02 1.04
CA PHE A 95 -9.50 4.25 2.17
C PHE A 95 -9.38 2.77 1.82
N CYS A 96 -8.71 2.02 2.67
CA CYS A 96 -8.59 0.58 2.52
C CYS A 96 -9.83 -0.09 3.12
N ASP A 97 -10.60 -0.79 2.29
CA ASP A 97 -11.77 -1.52 2.77
C ASP A 97 -11.37 -2.92 3.24
N SER A 98 -10.53 -3.61 2.47
CA SER A 98 -10.02 -4.92 2.86
C SER A 98 -8.83 -5.32 2.00
N ILE A 99 -8.06 -6.26 2.51
CA ILE A 99 -6.97 -6.88 1.76
C ILE A 99 -7.11 -8.39 1.95
N GLN A 100 -7.17 -9.11 0.84
CA GLN A 100 -7.13 -10.56 0.84
C GLN A 100 -5.71 -10.99 0.53
N PHE A 101 -5.11 -11.79 1.40
CA PHE A 101 -3.75 -12.26 1.24
C PHE A 101 -3.70 -13.77 1.38
N ASP A 102 -3.21 -14.43 0.32
CA ASP A 102 -2.99 -15.87 0.29
C ASP A 102 -1.52 -16.14 0.63
N LYS A 103 -1.27 -16.63 1.83
CA LYS A 103 0.08 -16.91 2.33
C LYS A 103 0.80 -17.99 1.53
N GLU A 104 0.06 -18.96 1.00
CA GLU A 104 0.67 -20.09 0.29
C GLU A 104 1.26 -19.63 -1.05
N ASN A 105 0.51 -18.83 -1.77
CA ASN A 105 0.94 -18.32 -3.08
C ASN A 105 1.54 -16.91 -3.01
N MET A 106 1.52 -16.29 -1.84
CA MET A 106 2.01 -14.93 -1.62
C MET A 106 1.32 -13.92 -2.55
N GLU A 107 0.04 -14.12 -2.80
CA GLU A 107 -0.77 -13.26 -3.67
C GLU A 107 -1.73 -12.41 -2.84
N PHE A 108 -2.02 -11.22 -3.33
CA PHE A 108 -2.97 -10.34 -2.66
C PHE A 108 -3.94 -9.71 -3.65
N THR A 109 -5.10 -9.32 -3.11
CA THR A 109 -6.03 -8.40 -3.74
C THR A 109 -6.35 -7.31 -2.75
N TYR A 110 -6.18 -6.06 -3.18
CA TYR A 110 -6.47 -4.87 -2.38
C TYR A 110 -7.79 -4.28 -2.83
N TYR A 111 -8.68 -4.00 -1.88
CA TYR A 111 -9.97 -3.36 -2.12
C TYR A 111 -9.98 -2.02 -1.41
N GLY A 112 -10.18 -0.95 -2.15
CA GLY A 112 -10.21 0.38 -1.58
C GLY A 112 -11.13 1.32 -2.32
N ARG A 113 -11.25 2.52 -1.78
CA ARG A 113 -12.01 3.61 -2.38
C ARG A 113 -11.15 4.85 -2.38
N GLN A 114 -11.15 5.56 -3.50
CA GLN A 114 -10.50 6.85 -3.61
C GLN A 114 -11.55 7.95 -3.47
N ARG A 115 -11.22 8.96 -2.69
CA ARG A 115 -12.00 10.18 -2.59
C ARG A 115 -11.21 11.29 -3.28
N ILE A 116 -11.79 11.83 -4.34
CA ILE A 116 -11.17 12.88 -5.13
C ILE A 116 -11.94 14.17 -4.89
N GLU A 117 -11.34 15.07 -4.16
CA GLU A 117 -11.96 16.35 -3.85
C GLU A 117 -11.40 17.43 -4.76
N ARG A 118 -12.30 18.08 -5.51
CA ARG A 118 -12.02 19.23 -6.34
C ARG A 118 -12.74 20.46 -5.79
N ARG A 119 -12.55 21.61 -6.41
CA ARG A 119 -13.18 22.85 -5.93
C ARG A 119 -14.69 22.76 -5.83
N SER A 120 -15.33 22.14 -6.80
CA SER A 120 -16.81 22.10 -6.91
C SER A 120 -17.42 20.73 -6.77
N SER A 121 -16.61 19.68 -6.59
CA SER A 121 -17.15 18.32 -6.57
C SER A 121 -16.31 17.39 -5.71
N ILE A 122 -16.95 16.32 -5.25
CA ILE A 122 -16.30 15.20 -4.59
C ILE A 122 -16.69 13.95 -5.38
N LEU A 123 -15.68 13.23 -5.84
CA LEU A 123 -15.85 11.98 -6.58
C LEU A 123 -15.36 10.83 -5.73
N MET A 124 -16.15 9.77 -5.63
CA MET A 124 -15.73 8.51 -5.04
C MET A 124 -15.48 7.51 -6.17
N ARG A 125 -14.36 6.81 -6.08
CA ARG A 125 -13.91 5.87 -7.10
C ARG A 125 -13.52 4.56 -6.44
N GLU A 126 -14.00 3.45 -7.00
CA GLU A 126 -13.59 2.11 -6.57
C GLU A 126 -12.22 1.79 -7.14
N LEU A 127 -11.34 1.28 -6.30
CA LEU A 127 -10.01 0.85 -6.70
C LEU A 127 -9.76 -0.56 -6.19
N VAL A 128 -9.47 -1.48 -7.12
CA VAL A 128 -9.05 -2.84 -6.78
C VAL A 128 -7.74 -3.11 -7.50
N THR A 129 -6.74 -3.53 -6.75
CA THR A 129 -5.44 -3.91 -7.31
C THR A 129 -5.09 -5.31 -6.87
N ALA A 130 -4.15 -5.90 -7.57
CA ALA A 130 -3.65 -7.24 -7.26
C ALA A 130 -2.16 -7.32 -7.54
N GLY A 131 -1.52 -8.29 -6.92
CA GLY A 131 -0.11 -8.55 -7.11
C GLY A 131 0.34 -9.70 -6.23
N LYS A 132 1.66 -9.84 -6.15
CA LYS A 132 2.29 -10.79 -5.26
C LYS A 132 3.22 -10.06 -4.31
N VAL A 133 3.64 -10.74 -3.26
CA VAL A 133 4.59 -10.22 -2.29
C VAL A 133 5.76 -11.20 -2.20
N LYS A 134 6.98 -10.70 -2.22
CA LYS A 134 8.14 -11.54 -1.95
C LYS A 134 9.00 -10.96 -0.84
N LYS A 135 9.74 -11.81 -0.15
CA LYS A 135 10.63 -11.38 0.93
C LYS A 135 11.91 -10.80 0.35
N VAL A 136 12.34 -9.68 0.90
CA VAL A 136 13.59 -9.00 0.56
C VAL A 136 14.27 -8.58 1.87
N PRO A 137 15.55 -8.20 1.83
CA PRO A 137 16.20 -7.68 3.04
C PRO A 137 15.51 -6.44 3.58
N ARG A 138 15.40 -6.33 4.90
CA ARG A 138 14.84 -5.15 5.57
C ARG A 138 15.83 -4.00 5.47
N THR A 139 15.30 -2.81 5.19
CA THR A 139 16.05 -1.55 5.17
C THR A 139 15.22 -0.46 5.83
N GLU A 140 15.82 0.70 6.07
CA GLU A 140 15.09 1.85 6.60
C GLU A 140 13.92 2.27 5.70
N ASN A 141 14.11 2.14 4.40
CA ASN A 141 13.08 2.51 3.41
C ASN A 141 12.08 1.38 3.15
N ASN A 142 12.36 0.17 3.63
CA ASN A 142 11.48 -0.98 3.50
C ASN A 142 11.56 -1.83 4.79
N PRO A 143 10.93 -1.34 5.87
CA PRO A 143 11.07 -1.96 7.18
C PRO A 143 10.41 -3.33 7.31
N HIS A 144 9.39 -3.62 6.50
CA HIS A 144 8.75 -4.93 6.51
C HIS A 144 9.60 -6.00 5.82
N GLY A 145 10.56 -5.61 4.97
CA GLY A 145 11.34 -6.56 4.20
C GLY A 145 10.49 -7.33 3.20
N LEU A 146 9.54 -6.66 2.56
CA LEU A 146 8.64 -7.24 1.58
C LEU A 146 8.64 -6.37 0.32
N LEU A 147 8.43 -7.00 -0.83
CA LEU A 147 8.36 -6.29 -2.09
C LEU A 147 7.10 -6.72 -2.84
N ILE A 148 6.27 -5.76 -3.21
CA ILE A 148 5.12 -6.01 -4.06
C ILE A 148 5.64 -6.23 -5.48
N VAL A 149 5.24 -7.33 -6.10
CA VAL A 149 5.66 -7.67 -7.47
C VAL A 149 4.42 -7.95 -8.32
N ASN A 150 4.56 -7.76 -9.62
CA ASN A 150 3.47 -7.96 -10.60
C ASN A 150 2.20 -7.18 -10.21
N TRP A 151 2.39 -5.94 -9.79
CA TRP A 151 1.28 -5.09 -9.37
C TRP A 151 0.48 -4.60 -10.56
N ARG A 152 -0.86 -4.67 -10.44
CA ARG A 152 -1.76 -4.23 -11.50
C ARG A 152 -3.09 -3.77 -10.92
N THR A 153 -3.74 -2.88 -11.65
CA THR A 153 -5.07 -2.41 -11.31
C THR A 153 -6.11 -3.30 -11.99
N LEU A 154 -7.05 -3.82 -11.21
CA LEU A 154 -8.16 -4.64 -11.72
C LEU A 154 -9.42 -3.81 -11.95
N VAL A 155 -9.69 -2.86 -11.06
CA VAL A 155 -10.86 -1.99 -11.15
C VAL A 155 -10.43 -0.58 -10.75
N ASN A 156 -10.83 0.40 -11.53
CA ASN A 156 -10.69 1.81 -11.19
C ASN A 156 -11.84 2.55 -11.88
N LYS A 157 -12.96 2.69 -11.17
CA LYS A 157 -14.18 3.25 -11.74
C LYS A 157 -14.90 4.16 -10.76
N ASP A 158 -15.57 5.15 -11.30
CA ASP A 158 -16.36 6.07 -10.52
C ASP A 158 -17.58 5.37 -9.92
N ILE A 159 -17.79 5.55 -8.61
CA ILE A 159 -18.94 5.01 -7.88
C ILE A 159 -20.01 6.09 -7.75
N ARG A 160 -19.59 7.28 -7.32
CA ARG A 160 -20.51 8.36 -7.00
C ARG A 160 -19.80 9.69 -7.13
N GLN A 161 -20.52 10.70 -7.65
CA GLN A 161 -20.06 12.08 -7.72
C GLN A 161 -21.05 12.99 -7.02
N LYS A 162 -20.55 13.93 -6.23
CA LYS A 162 -21.37 14.89 -5.50
C LYS A 162 -20.85 16.29 -5.76
N THR A 163 -21.76 17.20 -6.12
CA THR A 163 -21.44 18.61 -6.26
C THR A 163 -21.41 19.25 -4.89
N LYS A 164 -20.40 20.07 -4.62
CA LYS A 164 -20.31 20.83 -3.37
C LYS A 164 -21.33 21.96 -3.40
N PRO A 165 -21.96 22.26 -2.24
CA PRO A 165 -22.85 23.41 -2.17
C PRO A 165 -22.06 24.71 -2.38
N ASN A 166 -22.71 25.67 -3.05
CA ASN A 166 -22.20 27.03 -3.17
C ASN A 166 -22.58 27.81 -1.92
N TYR A 167 -21.58 28.32 -1.25
CA TYR A 167 -21.79 29.23 -0.11
C TYR A 167 -21.37 30.63 -0.48
#